data_8e71ea3bf42f0dfd629789a87b2ade29
#
_entry.id   8e71ea3bf42f0dfd629789a87b2ade29
#
_cell.length_a   1.000
_cell.length_b   1.000
_cell.length_c   1.000
_cell.angle_alpha   90.00
_cell.angle_beta   90.00
_cell.angle_gamma   90.00
#
_symmetry.space_group_name_H-M   'P 1'
#
loop_
_entity.id
_entity.type
_entity.pdbx_description
1 polymer ?
#
loop_
_entity_poly.entity_id
_entity_poly.type
_entity_poly.pdbx_seq_one_letter_code
_entity_poly.pdbx_strand_id
1 'polypeptide(L)'
;VFGSILRLVQLGKVPGGYQMDEAYGAFNAYSLFHSGIDSTGHSYPVYFESWGGGQNALNSYLMLPFMVFTGGKITPLVVRLPQAIVAILSLVAIYFLMKEMVNEAAGLWAMLLLSVCPWHIMMSRWGLESNLAPGFLLFGLTFFAYGLKKPRLLILSALSYGLSLYCYATIWPIVPLLMLSEWGYGFLTKTLKINKYF
;
A
#
# COMPACT_ATOMS: atom_id res chain seq x y z
N VAL A 1 -16.44 8.57 -5.57
CA VAL A 1 -17.55 7.58 -5.46
C VAL A 1 -17.43 6.51 -6.54
N PHE A 2 -17.45 6.86 -7.85
CA PHE A 2 -17.42 5.87 -8.95
C PHE A 2 -16.23 4.90 -8.88
N GLY A 3 -15.00 5.42 -8.73
CA GLY A 3 -13.81 4.59 -8.61
C GLY A 3 -13.81 3.65 -7.40
N SER A 4 -14.44 4.03 -6.29
CA SER A 4 -14.62 3.17 -5.11
C SER A 4 -15.59 2.03 -5.38
N ILE A 5 -16.69 2.32 -6.08
CA ILE A 5 -17.69 1.30 -6.48
C ILE A 5 -17.03 0.21 -7.32
N LEU A 6 -16.22 0.57 -8.32
CA LEU A 6 -15.52 -0.39 -9.19
C LEU A 6 -14.57 -1.32 -8.40
N ARG A 7 -14.04 -0.88 -7.26
CA ARG A 7 -13.11 -1.66 -6.42
C ARG A 7 -13.81 -2.51 -5.39
N LEU A 8 -15.01 -2.14 -4.96
CA LEU A 8 -15.74 -2.81 -3.86
C LEU A 8 -16.85 -3.73 -4.34
N VAL A 9 -17.49 -3.42 -5.49
CA VAL A 9 -18.63 -4.20 -5.99
C VAL A 9 -18.22 -5.66 -6.21
N GLN A 10 -18.92 -6.59 -5.58
CA GLN A 10 -18.67 -8.04 -5.64
C GLN A 10 -17.23 -8.46 -5.33
N LEU A 11 -16.49 -7.71 -4.47
CA LEU A 11 -15.09 -7.96 -4.15
C LEU A 11 -14.85 -9.39 -3.61
N GLY A 12 -15.79 -9.94 -2.86
CA GLY A 12 -15.71 -11.31 -2.35
C GLY A 12 -16.06 -12.40 -3.37
N LYS A 13 -16.48 -12.03 -4.60
CA LYS A 13 -16.90 -12.99 -5.64
C LYS A 13 -16.07 -12.91 -6.91
N VAL A 14 -15.57 -11.73 -7.24
CA VAL A 14 -14.80 -11.44 -8.47
C VAL A 14 -13.46 -10.81 -8.10
N PRO A 15 -12.34 -11.39 -8.55
CA PRO A 15 -12.18 -12.59 -9.38
C PRO A 15 -12.63 -13.88 -8.65
N GLY A 16 -13.00 -14.93 -9.39
CA GLY A 16 -13.38 -16.22 -8.85
C GLY A 16 -12.16 -16.98 -8.31
N GLY A 17 -12.31 -17.65 -7.17
CA GLY A 17 -11.24 -18.41 -6.52
C GLY A 17 -10.17 -17.52 -5.86
N TYR A 18 -9.08 -18.17 -5.44
CA TYR A 18 -7.87 -17.53 -4.94
C TYR A 18 -6.70 -17.77 -5.89
N GLN A 19 -5.87 -16.76 -6.08
CA GLN A 19 -4.55 -16.93 -6.65
C GLN A 19 -3.63 -17.58 -5.58
N MET A 20 -2.58 -18.30 -5.99
CA MET A 20 -1.77 -19.10 -5.09
C MET A 20 -1.14 -18.27 -3.96
N ASP A 21 -0.55 -17.12 -4.28
CA ASP A 21 0.07 -16.25 -3.28
C ASP A 21 -0.99 -15.56 -2.40
N GLU A 22 -2.16 -15.24 -2.97
CA GLU A 22 -3.31 -14.74 -2.21
C GLU A 22 -3.78 -15.77 -1.17
N ALA A 23 -3.87 -17.05 -1.56
CA ALA A 23 -4.24 -18.15 -0.67
C ALA A 23 -3.19 -18.39 0.42
N TYR A 24 -1.91 -18.32 0.07
CA TYR A 24 -0.82 -18.49 1.03
C TYR A 24 -0.77 -17.36 2.06
N GLY A 25 -0.88 -16.10 1.61
CA GLY A 25 -0.97 -14.96 2.52
C GLY A 25 -2.19 -15.01 3.43
N ALA A 26 -3.35 -15.48 2.91
CA ALA A 26 -4.57 -15.69 3.68
C ALA A 26 -4.41 -16.79 4.72
N PHE A 27 -3.76 -17.91 4.38
CA PHE A 27 -3.48 -18.99 5.32
C PHE A 27 -2.56 -18.54 6.46
N ASN A 28 -1.50 -17.78 6.15
CA ASN A 28 -0.64 -17.19 7.19
C ASN A 28 -1.39 -16.19 8.06
N ALA A 29 -2.27 -15.37 7.50
CA ALA A 29 -3.13 -14.47 8.29
C ALA A 29 -4.04 -15.27 9.25
N TYR A 30 -4.60 -16.39 8.79
CA TYR A 30 -5.39 -17.28 9.64
C TYR A 30 -4.59 -17.87 10.78
N SER A 31 -3.39 -18.39 10.50
CA SER A 31 -2.49 -18.95 11.49
C SER A 31 -2.07 -17.92 12.53
N LEU A 32 -1.66 -16.72 12.09
CA LEU A 32 -1.31 -15.61 12.97
C LEU A 32 -2.48 -15.18 13.87
N PHE A 33 -3.69 -15.12 13.33
CA PHE A 33 -4.87 -14.72 14.09
C PHE A 33 -5.20 -15.70 15.24
N HIS A 34 -5.09 -17.00 14.98
CA HIS A 34 -5.49 -18.04 15.93
C HIS A 34 -4.39 -18.49 16.88
N SER A 35 -3.13 -18.46 16.43
CA SER A 35 -1.99 -19.03 17.17
C SER A 35 -0.81 -18.08 17.37
N GLY A 36 -0.78 -16.92 16.68
CA GLY A 36 0.34 -15.98 16.73
C GLY A 36 1.60 -16.47 15.99
N ILE A 37 1.50 -17.59 15.26
CA ILE A 37 2.61 -18.15 14.47
C ILE A 37 2.20 -18.27 12.99
N ASP A 38 3.18 -18.27 12.11
CA ASP A 38 2.96 -18.51 10.67
C ASP A 38 2.87 -20.01 10.35
N SER A 39 2.76 -20.34 9.06
CA SER A 39 2.70 -21.71 8.56
C SER A 39 3.96 -22.53 8.82
N THR A 40 5.08 -21.89 9.14
CA THR A 40 6.39 -22.51 9.41
C THR A 40 6.74 -22.53 10.90
N GLY A 41 5.88 -21.98 11.77
CA GLY A 41 6.03 -21.97 13.21
C GLY A 41 6.75 -20.74 13.80
N HIS A 42 7.03 -19.72 12.97
CA HIS A 42 7.64 -18.48 13.45
C HIS A 42 6.60 -17.54 14.06
N SER A 43 6.91 -16.99 15.23
CA SER A 43 6.02 -16.06 15.94
C SER A 43 6.10 -14.66 15.35
N TYR A 44 4.98 -14.14 14.88
CA TYR A 44 4.82 -12.80 14.30
C TYR A 44 5.94 -12.40 13.32
N PRO A 45 6.26 -13.20 12.29
CA PRO A 45 7.36 -12.93 11.37
C PRO A 45 7.05 -11.73 10.48
N VAL A 46 8.09 -11.05 10.00
CA VAL A 46 7.99 -9.95 9.02
C VAL A 46 8.05 -10.44 7.58
N TYR A 47 8.40 -11.72 7.38
CA TYR A 47 8.56 -12.38 6.11
C TYR A 47 8.17 -13.86 6.25
N PHE A 48 7.37 -14.39 5.35
CA PHE A 48 6.95 -15.79 5.34
C PHE A 48 7.82 -16.57 4.38
N GLU A 49 8.42 -17.66 4.86
CA GLU A 49 9.19 -18.57 4.01
C GLU A 49 8.25 -19.44 3.17
N SER A 50 8.50 -19.55 1.87
CA SER A 50 7.70 -20.33 0.93
C SER A 50 8.52 -20.80 -0.26
N TRP A 51 8.45 -22.09 -0.63
CA TRP A 51 8.89 -22.68 -1.90
C TRP A 51 10.26 -22.21 -2.45
N GLY A 52 11.27 -22.09 -1.58
CA GLY A 52 12.60 -21.60 -1.97
C GLY A 52 12.73 -20.10 -2.14
N GLY A 53 11.73 -19.34 -1.69
CA GLY A 53 11.66 -17.88 -1.61
C GLY A 53 10.85 -17.47 -0.41
N GLY A 54 9.92 -16.53 -0.61
CA GLY A 54 8.99 -16.15 0.43
C GLY A 54 8.10 -14.97 0.03
N GLN A 55 7.25 -14.57 0.97
CA GLN A 55 6.25 -13.54 0.79
C GLN A 55 6.37 -12.50 1.92
N ASN A 56 6.26 -11.23 1.56
CA ASN A 56 6.25 -10.15 2.56
C ASN A 56 4.94 -10.16 3.36
N ALA A 57 5.04 -9.96 4.67
CA ALA A 57 3.95 -10.25 5.60
C ALA A 57 2.90 -9.14 5.75
N LEU A 58 3.15 -7.90 5.25
CA LEU A 58 2.28 -6.75 5.54
C LEU A 58 0.82 -7.00 5.15
N ASN A 59 0.57 -7.60 3.98
CA ASN A 59 -0.80 -7.85 3.52
C ASN A 59 -1.56 -8.77 4.50
N SER A 60 -0.91 -9.83 4.99
CA SER A 60 -1.50 -10.75 5.96
C SER A 60 -1.82 -10.05 7.29
N TYR A 61 -0.94 -9.19 7.78
CA TYR A 61 -1.22 -8.39 8.98
C TYR A 61 -2.38 -7.41 8.78
N LEU A 62 -2.52 -6.82 7.60
CA LEU A 62 -3.64 -5.93 7.28
C LEU A 62 -4.98 -6.67 7.17
N MET A 63 -5.00 -7.99 7.01
CA MET A 63 -6.22 -8.81 7.07
C MET A 63 -6.73 -9.01 8.49
N LEU A 64 -5.84 -9.05 9.50
CA LEU A 64 -6.19 -9.39 10.89
C LEU A 64 -7.33 -8.54 11.47
N PRO A 65 -7.34 -7.20 11.33
CA PRO A 65 -8.44 -6.39 11.81
C PRO A 65 -9.81 -6.78 11.23
N PHE A 66 -9.84 -7.18 9.95
CA PHE A 66 -11.08 -7.59 9.28
C PHE A 66 -11.54 -8.99 9.71
N MET A 67 -10.59 -9.85 10.11
CA MET A 67 -10.91 -11.18 10.65
C MET A 67 -11.65 -11.10 11.99
N VAL A 68 -11.41 -10.08 12.80
CA VAL A 68 -12.17 -9.84 14.05
C VAL A 68 -13.68 -9.79 13.76
N PHE A 69 -14.10 -9.10 12.70
CA PHE A 69 -15.50 -8.94 12.33
C PHE A 69 -16.12 -10.21 11.74
N THR A 70 -15.32 -11.18 11.32
CA THR A 70 -15.78 -12.47 10.77
C THR A 70 -15.64 -13.63 11.77
N GLY A 71 -15.29 -13.34 13.02
CA GLY A 71 -15.02 -14.36 14.04
C GLY A 71 -13.82 -15.24 13.69
N GLY A 72 -12.77 -14.67 13.09
CA GLY A 72 -11.54 -15.35 12.70
C GLY A 72 -11.63 -16.14 11.39
N LYS A 73 -12.73 -16.02 10.64
CA LYS A 73 -12.90 -16.75 9.37
C LYS A 73 -12.22 -16.00 8.22
N ILE A 74 -11.48 -16.74 7.38
CA ILE A 74 -10.94 -16.25 6.10
C ILE A 74 -12.04 -16.36 5.04
N THR A 75 -12.31 -15.22 4.39
CA THR A 75 -13.19 -15.12 3.23
C THR A 75 -12.50 -14.30 2.14
N PRO A 76 -12.86 -14.47 0.84
CA PRO A 76 -12.27 -13.65 -0.22
C PRO A 76 -12.43 -12.15 0.02
N LEU A 77 -13.50 -11.74 0.69
CA LEU A 77 -13.72 -10.34 1.05
C LEU A 77 -12.64 -9.86 2.06
N VAL A 78 -12.42 -10.62 3.14
CA VAL A 78 -11.39 -10.30 4.16
C VAL A 78 -10.01 -10.17 3.54
N VAL A 79 -9.66 -11.08 2.64
CA VAL A 79 -8.34 -11.15 1.99
C VAL A 79 -8.11 -9.94 1.07
N ARG A 80 -9.14 -9.49 0.35
CA ARG A 80 -9.05 -8.45 -0.69
C ARG A 80 -9.34 -7.04 -0.18
N LEU A 81 -9.98 -6.92 0.97
CA LEU A 81 -10.42 -5.63 1.49
C LEU A 81 -9.25 -4.66 1.77
N PRO A 82 -8.10 -5.09 2.34
CA PRO A 82 -6.94 -4.22 2.50
C PRO A 82 -6.48 -3.58 1.19
N GLN A 83 -6.39 -4.37 0.12
CA GLN A 83 -5.99 -3.90 -1.22
C GLN A 83 -6.98 -2.88 -1.77
N ALA A 84 -8.28 -3.17 -1.68
CA ALA A 84 -9.32 -2.29 -2.16
C ALA A 84 -9.29 -0.94 -1.42
N ILE A 85 -9.07 -0.94 -0.11
CA ILE A 85 -8.97 0.28 0.70
C ILE A 85 -7.74 1.10 0.29
N VAL A 86 -6.55 0.48 0.21
CA VAL A 86 -5.33 1.16 -0.22
C VAL A 86 -5.50 1.74 -1.63
N ALA A 87 -6.12 1.00 -2.54
CA ALA A 87 -6.39 1.47 -3.90
C ALA A 87 -7.38 2.64 -3.95
N ILE A 88 -8.41 2.67 -3.10
CA ILE A 88 -9.33 3.79 -2.99
C ILE A 88 -8.61 5.03 -2.43
N LEU A 89 -7.80 4.85 -1.40
CA LEU A 89 -6.99 5.93 -0.85
C LEU A 89 -5.96 6.46 -1.86
N SER A 90 -5.45 5.60 -2.76
CA SER A 90 -4.56 6.00 -3.85
C SER A 90 -5.23 6.95 -4.85
N LEU A 91 -6.56 6.84 -5.07
CA LEU A 91 -7.29 7.80 -5.90
C LEU A 91 -7.29 9.21 -5.28
N VAL A 92 -7.39 9.27 -3.97
CA VAL A 92 -7.35 10.53 -3.22
C VAL A 92 -5.91 11.07 -3.19
N ALA A 93 -4.95 10.20 -2.97
CA ALA A 93 -3.54 10.58 -2.92
C ALA A 93 -3.05 11.16 -4.25
N ILE A 94 -3.35 10.52 -5.38
CA ILE A 94 -2.94 11.02 -6.71
C ILE A 94 -3.55 12.39 -7.02
N TYR A 95 -4.81 12.61 -6.61
CA TYR A 95 -5.44 13.94 -6.72
C TYR A 95 -4.62 15.00 -5.98
N PHE A 96 -4.32 14.75 -4.71
CA PHE A 96 -3.58 15.71 -3.90
C PHE A 96 -2.15 15.90 -4.40
N LEU A 97 -1.46 14.82 -4.80
CA LEU A 97 -0.11 14.90 -5.35
C LEU A 97 -0.08 15.81 -6.58
N MET A 98 -0.94 15.54 -7.55
CA MET A 98 -0.97 16.29 -8.81
C MET A 98 -1.49 17.72 -8.62
N LYS A 99 -2.41 17.94 -7.69
CA LYS A 99 -2.86 19.29 -7.30
C LYS A 99 -1.70 20.11 -6.74
N GLU A 100 -0.85 19.50 -5.91
CA GLU A 100 0.29 20.17 -5.29
C GLU A 100 1.42 20.43 -6.28
N MET A 101 1.71 19.45 -7.16
CA MET A 101 2.83 19.54 -8.11
C MET A 101 2.53 20.35 -9.36
N VAL A 102 1.27 20.40 -9.80
CA VAL A 102 0.88 21.03 -11.06
C VAL A 102 -0.26 22.02 -10.83
N ASN A 103 -1.50 21.54 -10.69
CA ASN A 103 -2.70 22.34 -10.39
C ASN A 103 -3.91 21.43 -10.11
N GLU A 104 -5.03 22.05 -9.72
CA GLU A 104 -6.25 21.32 -9.37
C GLU A 104 -6.85 20.52 -10.53
N ALA A 105 -6.83 21.06 -11.74
CA ALA A 105 -7.33 20.36 -12.92
C ALA A 105 -6.51 19.09 -13.22
N ALA A 106 -5.17 19.16 -13.12
CA ALA A 106 -4.31 18.00 -13.25
C ALA A 106 -4.61 16.92 -12.19
N GLY A 107 -4.89 17.34 -10.94
CA GLY A 107 -5.32 16.43 -9.87
C GLY A 107 -6.62 15.70 -10.20
N LEU A 108 -7.62 16.42 -10.70
CA LEU A 108 -8.90 15.82 -11.09
C LEU A 108 -8.75 14.84 -12.26
N TRP A 109 -7.98 15.20 -13.27
CA TRP A 109 -7.72 14.31 -14.40
C TRP A 109 -6.94 13.07 -13.99
N ALA A 110 -5.89 13.20 -13.18
CA ALA A 110 -5.13 12.06 -12.69
C ALA A 110 -6.01 11.11 -11.86
N MET A 111 -6.84 11.63 -10.96
CA MET A 111 -7.79 10.83 -10.19
C MET A 111 -8.81 10.15 -11.11
N LEU A 112 -9.35 10.83 -12.12
CA LEU A 112 -10.30 10.26 -13.08
C LEU A 112 -9.65 9.13 -13.86
N LEU A 113 -8.49 9.35 -14.46
CA LEU A 113 -7.76 8.35 -15.25
C LEU A 113 -7.41 7.12 -14.38
N LEU A 114 -6.92 7.32 -13.16
CA LEU A 114 -6.62 6.22 -12.25
C LEU A 114 -7.90 5.48 -11.81
N SER A 115 -9.02 6.21 -11.66
CA SER A 115 -10.28 5.59 -11.23
C SER A 115 -10.83 4.58 -12.24
N VAL A 116 -10.62 4.81 -13.54
CA VAL A 116 -11.05 3.94 -14.64
C VAL A 116 -9.93 3.05 -15.19
N CYS A 117 -8.71 3.17 -14.69
CA CYS A 117 -7.57 2.40 -15.16
C CYS A 117 -7.79 0.90 -14.92
N PRO A 118 -7.88 0.06 -15.98
CA PRO A 118 -8.20 -1.36 -15.83
C PRO A 118 -7.17 -2.11 -14.99
N TRP A 119 -5.88 -1.82 -15.19
CA TRP A 119 -4.81 -2.42 -14.40
C TRP A 119 -4.98 -2.13 -12.91
N HIS A 120 -5.20 -0.87 -12.53
CA HIS A 120 -5.34 -0.47 -11.13
C HIS A 120 -6.63 -1.04 -10.50
N ILE A 121 -7.72 -1.16 -11.26
CA ILE A 121 -8.95 -1.81 -10.80
C ILE A 121 -8.68 -3.29 -10.53
N MET A 122 -8.04 -4.00 -11.47
CA MET A 122 -7.76 -5.42 -11.35
C MET A 122 -6.83 -5.70 -10.16
N MET A 123 -5.72 -4.97 -10.02
CA MET A 123 -4.77 -5.12 -8.92
C MET A 123 -5.40 -4.84 -7.56
N SER A 124 -6.34 -3.88 -7.48
CA SER A 124 -7.05 -3.57 -6.23
C SER A 124 -7.98 -4.68 -5.73
N ARG A 125 -8.26 -5.68 -6.57
CA ARG A 125 -9.19 -6.78 -6.29
C ARG A 125 -8.50 -8.12 -6.01
N TRP A 126 -7.18 -8.14 -5.98
CA TRP A 126 -6.37 -9.29 -5.63
C TRP A 126 -5.57 -9.03 -4.36
N GLY A 127 -5.67 -9.95 -3.40
CA GLY A 127 -4.99 -9.87 -2.10
C GLY A 127 -3.51 -10.24 -2.16
N LEU A 128 -2.75 -9.70 -3.14
CA LEU A 128 -1.32 -9.91 -3.29
C LEU A 128 -0.54 -8.83 -2.55
N GLU A 129 0.52 -9.21 -1.84
CA GLU A 129 1.36 -8.28 -1.10
C GLU A 129 2.01 -7.22 -1.99
N SER A 130 2.39 -7.60 -3.22
CA SER A 130 2.98 -6.69 -4.21
C SER A 130 2.07 -5.54 -4.62
N ASN A 131 0.75 -5.77 -4.60
CA ASN A 131 -0.25 -4.79 -5.04
C ASN A 131 -0.42 -3.62 -4.07
N LEU A 132 0.01 -3.76 -2.81
CA LEU A 132 0.02 -2.66 -1.82
C LEU A 132 1.12 -1.64 -2.10
N ALA A 133 2.24 -2.08 -2.67
CA ALA A 133 3.44 -1.28 -2.81
C ALA A 133 3.23 0.04 -3.58
N PRO A 134 2.58 0.07 -4.76
CA PRO A 134 2.32 1.32 -5.49
C PRO A 134 1.49 2.32 -4.67
N GLY A 135 0.54 1.83 -3.86
CA GLY A 135 -0.28 2.67 -3.00
C GLY A 135 0.55 3.36 -1.92
N PHE A 136 1.36 2.60 -1.19
CA PHE A 136 2.22 3.16 -0.14
C PHE A 136 3.31 4.07 -0.70
N LEU A 137 3.88 3.77 -1.88
CA LEU A 137 4.80 4.68 -2.56
C LEU A 137 4.11 6.01 -2.92
N LEU A 138 2.89 5.94 -3.45
CA LEU A 138 2.12 7.13 -3.79
C LEU A 138 1.78 7.97 -2.55
N PHE A 139 1.47 7.34 -1.41
CA PHE A 139 1.27 8.04 -0.14
C PHE A 139 2.56 8.73 0.32
N GLY A 140 3.70 8.03 0.22
CA GLY A 140 5.02 8.60 0.52
C GLY A 140 5.29 9.86 -0.28
N LEU A 141 5.16 9.80 -1.62
CA LEU A 141 5.31 10.94 -2.52
C LEU A 141 4.35 12.08 -2.20
N THR A 142 3.09 11.77 -1.93
CA THR A 142 2.07 12.77 -1.61
C THR A 142 2.41 13.50 -0.31
N PHE A 143 2.71 12.75 0.74
CA PHE A 143 3.08 13.33 2.03
C PHE A 143 4.41 14.08 1.97
N PHE A 144 5.37 13.65 1.14
CA PHE A 144 6.59 14.39 0.90
C PHE A 144 6.29 15.75 0.24
N ALA A 145 5.53 15.77 -0.86
CA ALA A 145 5.20 17.02 -1.56
C ALA A 145 4.56 18.08 -0.64
N TYR A 146 3.61 17.66 0.19
CA TYR A 146 3.02 18.54 1.20
C TYR A 146 3.94 18.80 2.40
N GLY A 147 4.83 17.88 2.70
CA GLY A 147 5.82 17.95 3.78
C GLY A 147 6.82 19.08 3.60
N LEU A 148 7.12 19.45 2.35
CA LEU A 148 7.95 20.61 2.03
C LEU A 148 7.38 21.93 2.59
N LYS A 149 6.04 22.02 2.71
CA LYS A 149 5.35 23.17 3.30
C LYS A 149 4.99 22.94 4.77
N LYS A 150 4.74 21.69 5.16
CA LYS A 150 4.32 21.27 6.51
C LYS A 150 5.21 20.12 7.00
N PRO A 151 6.35 20.39 7.65
CA PRO A 151 7.37 19.36 7.98
C PRO A 151 6.86 18.14 8.74
N ARG A 152 5.78 18.27 9.52
CA ARG A 152 5.16 17.13 10.23
C ARG A 152 4.68 16.01 9.28
N LEU A 153 4.34 16.34 8.03
CA LEU A 153 3.92 15.36 7.02
C LEU A 153 5.09 14.52 6.48
N LEU A 154 6.34 14.97 6.66
CA LEU A 154 7.52 14.15 6.32
C LEU A 154 7.57 12.86 7.16
N ILE A 155 7.05 12.88 8.38
CA ILE A 155 6.94 11.66 9.21
C ILE A 155 6.00 10.66 8.55
N LEU A 156 4.86 11.12 8.03
CA LEU A 156 3.91 10.26 7.32
C LEU A 156 4.49 9.75 5.99
N SER A 157 5.30 10.57 5.30
CA SER A 157 6.04 10.13 4.12
C SER A 157 7.01 9.00 4.46
N ALA A 158 7.84 9.18 5.50
CA ALA A 158 8.79 8.16 5.94
C ALA A 158 8.09 6.87 6.39
N LEU A 159 6.98 6.97 7.13
CA LEU A 159 6.17 5.81 7.53
C LEU A 159 5.58 5.08 6.31
N SER A 160 5.09 5.82 5.30
CA SER A 160 4.54 5.22 4.08
C SER A 160 5.61 4.48 3.28
N TYR A 161 6.81 5.06 3.12
CA TYR A 161 7.94 4.38 2.51
C TYR A 161 8.41 3.18 3.34
N GLY A 162 8.49 3.32 4.67
CA GLY A 162 8.80 2.21 5.56
C GLY A 162 7.83 1.03 5.39
N LEU A 163 6.51 1.29 5.36
CA LEU A 163 5.51 0.26 5.11
C LEU A 163 5.64 -0.36 3.71
N SER A 164 6.01 0.43 2.69
CA SER A 164 6.18 -0.10 1.34
C SER A 164 7.30 -1.14 1.25
N LEU A 165 8.35 -1.04 2.09
CA LEU A 165 9.44 -2.04 2.15
C LEU A 165 8.95 -3.43 2.63
N TYR A 166 7.84 -3.47 3.37
CA TYR A 166 7.19 -4.72 3.80
C TYR A 166 6.12 -5.22 2.81
N CYS A 167 5.97 -4.55 1.66
CA CYS A 167 5.02 -4.99 0.63
C CYS A 167 5.67 -5.95 -0.36
N TYR A 168 6.84 -5.58 -0.91
CA TYR A 168 7.46 -6.40 -1.96
C TYR A 168 8.95 -6.09 -2.13
N ALA A 169 9.76 -7.12 -2.38
CA ALA A 169 11.21 -6.99 -2.43
C ALA A 169 11.72 -6.02 -3.52
N THR A 170 11.02 -5.88 -4.65
CA THR A 170 11.41 -4.93 -5.71
C THR A 170 11.39 -3.47 -5.25
N ILE A 171 10.71 -3.17 -4.14
CA ILE A 171 10.65 -1.83 -3.56
C ILE A 171 11.95 -1.45 -2.83
N TRP A 172 12.73 -2.44 -2.39
CA TRP A 172 13.95 -2.20 -1.61
C TRP A 172 14.97 -1.30 -2.31
N PRO A 173 15.30 -1.45 -3.60
CA PRO A 173 16.14 -0.48 -4.30
C PRO A 173 15.38 0.81 -4.69
N ILE A 174 14.05 0.75 -4.88
CA ILE A 174 13.27 1.89 -5.36
C ILE A 174 13.13 2.97 -4.29
N VAL A 175 12.81 2.60 -3.05
CA VAL A 175 12.60 3.57 -1.96
C VAL A 175 13.83 4.42 -1.67
N PRO A 176 15.05 3.87 -1.49
CA PRO A 176 16.24 4.70 -1.31
C PRO A 176 16.50 5.66 -2.47
N LEU A 177 16.31 5.22 -3.72
CA LEU A 177 16.47 6.06 -4.90
C LEU A 177 15.45 7.20 -4.95
N LEU A 178 14.18 6.92 -4.62
CA LEU A 178 13.13 7.94 -4.50
C LEU A 178 13.48 8.95 -3.40
N MET A 179 13.83 8.49 -2.22
CA MET A 179 14.19 9.38 -1.10
C MET A 179 15.40 10.26 -1.43
N LEU A 180 16.41 9.71 -2.12
CA LEU A 180 17.55 10.50 -2.59
C LEU A 180 17.14 11.56 -3.63
N SER A 181 16.26 11.20 -4.57
CA SER A 181 15.77 12.15 -5.57
C SER A 181 14.89 13.25 -4.95
N GLU A 182 14.04 12.91 -4.00
CA GLU A 182 13.22 13.84 -3.23
C GLU A 182 14.07 14.80 -2.39
N TRP A 183 15.06 14.26 -1.72
CA TRP A 183 16.00 15.06 -0.92
C TRP A 183 16.81 16.02 -1.82
N GLY A 184 17.33 15.51 -2.95
CA GLY A 184 17.99 16.33 -3.97
C GLY A 184 17.08 17.44 -4.51
N TYR A 185 15.83 17.12 -4.83
CA TYR A 185 14.85 18.11 -5.26
C TYR A 185 14.60 19.18 -4.19
N GLY A 186 14.37 18.77 -2.95
CA GLY A 186 14.15 19.71 -1.84
C GLY A 186 15.36 20.63 -1.57
N PHE A 187 16.58 20.11 -1.77
CA PHE A 187 17.81 20.89 -1.65
C PHE A 187 17.97 21.89 -2.81
N LEU A 188 17.78 21.43 -4.06
CA LEU A 188 17.90 22.29 -5.25
C LEU A 188 16.85 23.41 -5.27
N THR A 189 15.64 23.13 -4.83
CA THR A 189 14.57 24.13 -4.75
C THR A 189 14.64 25.01 -3.49
N LYS A 190 15.62 24.79 -2.61
CA LYS A 190 15.80 25.48 -1.32
C LYS A 190 14.56 25.40 -0.40
N THR A 191 13.69 24.44 -0.64
CA THR A 191 12.49 24.19 0.18
C THR A 191 12.82 23.44 1.47
N LEU A 192 13.85 22.58 1.45
CA LEU A 192 14.45 21.99 2.65
C LEU A 192 15.56 22.92 3.16
N LYS A 193 15.23 23.75 4.15
CA LYS A 193 16.26 24.51 4.88
C LYS A 193 16.91 23.55 5.88
N ILE A 194 18.16 23.14 5.63
CA ILE A 194 18.98 22.51 6.66
C ILE A 194 19.26 23.60 7.71
N ASN A 195 18.57 23.49 8.83
CA ASN A 195 18.84 24.40 9.94
C ASN A 195 20.27 24.14 10.43
N LYS A 196 21.13 25.16 10.42
CA LYS A 196 22.55 25.07 10.83
C LYS A 196 22.77 24.78 12.30
N TYR A 197 21.73 24.34 13.02
CA TYR A 197 21.78 24.03 14.46
C TYR A 197 21.47 22.53 14.66
N PHE A 198 22.44 21.71 14.32
CA PHE A 198 22.73 20.42 14.93
C PHE A 198 24.24 20.35 15.13
#